data_81f42df137d4f5a513fbce79edc47f58
#
_entry.id   81f42df137d4f5a513fbce79edc47f58
#
_cell.length_a   1.000
_cell.length_b   1.000
_cell.length_c   1.000
_cell.angle_alpha   90.00
_cell.angle_beta   90.00
_cell.angle_gamma   90.00
#
_symmetry.space_group_name_H-M   'P 1'
#
loop_
_entity.id
_entity.type
_entity.pdbx_description
1 polymer ?
#
loop_
_entity_poly.entity_id
_entity_poly.type
_entity_poly.pdbx_seq_one_letter_code
_entity_poly.pdbx_strand_id
1 'polypeptide(L)'
;VSSKMLLHCIEDDSDPNVRSFSPINGGNGPAPRLGICSKAALEHLTWLHDSLGPALDQVCDDGITLLDIAADSLFEGDDCHGRTPVGTRLLLEKIRTRLQVQPKAEKYLSFIEDSPSFFLNIWMAASKAILLGARGTPESSLIITAAANGRETGIQVAGLPGQWFTAPASPPHGAFDVDLPQSRALGAIGDSAIVDILGFGAMAISFSSPQQKNLGHFLPR
;
A
#
# COMPACT_ATOMS: atom_id res chain seq x y z
N VAL A 1 0.55 9.53 -12.16
CA VAL A 1 -0.64 8.75 -12.56
C VAL A 1 -1.23 9.43 -13.78
N SER A 2 -1.57 8.68 -14.81
CA SER A 2 -2.23 9.16 -16.01
C SER A 2 -3.54 8.38 -16.24
N SER A 3 -4.44 8.93 -17.08
CA SER A 3 -5.72 8.29 -17.41
C SER A 3 -5.60 6.94 -18.16
N LYS A 4 -4.38 6.55 -18.53
CA LYS A 4 -4.09 5.29 -19.24
C LYS A 4 -3.38 4.25 -18.37
N MET A 5 -3.08 4.59 -17.14
CA MET A 5 -2.44 3.63 -16.22
C MET A 5 -3.45 2.61 -15.73
N LEU A 6 -3.06 1.34 -15.74
CA LEU A 6 -3.82 0.30 -15.06
C LEU A 6 -3.72 0.48 -13.55
N LEU A 7 -4.78 0.15 -12.85
CA LEU A 7 -4.90 0.28 -11.41
C LEU A 7 -5.35 -1.06 -10.82
N HIS A 8 -4.88 -1.38 -9.63
CA HIS A 8 -5.60 -2.30 -8.77
C HIS A 8 -6.93 -1.65 -8.39
N CYS A 9 -8.03 -2.33 -8.61
CA CYS A 9 -9.36 -1.92 -8.16
C CYS A 9 -9.76 -2.83 -7.00
N ILE A 10 -10.04 -2.24 -5.85
CA ILE A 10 -10.49 -2.94 -4.66
C ILE A 10 -11.94 -2.53 -4.39
N GLU A 11 -12.79 -3.50 -4.23
CA GLU A 11 -14.22 -3.33 -3.98
C GLU A 11 -14.59 -3.89 -2.61
N ASP A 12 -15.60 -3.32 -1.99
CA ASP A 12 -16.22 -3.87 -0.79
C ASP A 12 -17.30 -4.86 -1.20
N ASP A 13 -17.21 -6.10 -0.71
CA ASP A 13 -18.18 -7.15 -1.06
C ASP A 13 -19.60 -6.82 -0.56
N SER A 14 -19.73 -5.97 0.46
CA SER A 14 -21.02 -5.59 1.04
C SER A 14 -21.63 -4.36 0.34
N ASP A 15 -20.82 -3.50 -0.26
CA ASP A 15 -21.25 -2.31 -1.03
C ASP A 15 -20.35 -2.07 -2.25
N PRO A 16 -20.77 -2.49 -3.44
CA PRO A 16 -20.00 -2.33 -4.68
C PRO A 16 -19.78 -0.86 -5.09
N ASN A 17 -20.42 0.10 -4.43
CA ASN A 17 -20.13 1.53 -4.63
C ASN A 17 -18.90 1.98 -3.84
N VAL A 18 -18.48 1.21 -2.85
CA VAL A 18 -17.25 1.47 -2.09
C VAL A 18 -16.07 0.84 -2.84
N ARG A 19 -15.33 1.70 -3.51
CA ARG A 19 -14.15 1.33 -4.30
C ARG A 19 -12.95 2.17 -3.92
N SER A 20 -11.79 1.55 -4.01
CA SER A 20 -10.51 2.23 -3.91
C SER A 20 -9.53 1.73 -4.96
N PHE A 21 -8.50 2.53 -5.23
CA PHE A 21 -7.59 2.27 -6.32
C PHE A 21 -6.15 2.51 -5.88
N SER A 22 -5.23 1.67 -6.37
CA SER A 22 -3.81 1.94 -6.30
C SER A 22 -3.13 1.67 -7.64
N PRO A 23 -2.06 2.40 -7.98
CA PRO A 23 -1.35 2.18 -9.23
C PRO A 23 -0.58 0.86 -9.19
N ILE A 24 -0.48 0.19 -10.35
CA ILE A 24 0.41 -0.96 -10.53
C ILE A 24 1.85 -0.45 -10.68
N ASN A 25 2.47 -0.10 -9.56
CA ASN A 25 3.86 0.35 -9.47
C ASN A 25 4.58 -0.27 -8.27
N GLY A 26 3.94 -1.22 -7.62
CA GLY A 26 4.52 -1.98 -6.52
C GLY A 26 5.59 -2.95 -7.00
N GLY A 27 6.43 -3.39 -6.05
CA GLY A 27 7.49 -4.34 -6.30
C GLY A 27 8.84 -3.69 -6.55
N ASN A 28 9.82 -4.54 -6.84
CA ASN A 28 11.20 -4.13 -7.10
C ASN A 28 11.36 -3.59 -8.53
N GLY A 29 12.30 -2.70 -8.70
CA GLY A 29 12.66 -2.15 -10.00
C GLY A 29 12.74 -0.63 -10.02
N PRO A 30 13.17 -0.05 -11.15
CA PRO A 30 13.18 1.38 -11.33
C PRO A 30 11.76 1.94 -11.27
N ALA A 31 11.54 2.95 -10.43
CA ALA A 31 10.24 3.59 -10.27
C ALA A 31 10.38 5.12 -10.28
N PRO A 32 9.36 5.85 -10.76
CA PRO A 32 9.34 7.32 -10.76
C PRO A 32 9.02 7.88 -9.37
N ARG A 33 9.79 7.48 -8.37
CA ARG A 33 9.63 7.97 -7.00
C ARG A 33 10.16 9.38 -6.86
N LEU A 34 9.42 10.24 -6.16
CA LEU A 34 9.82 11.62 -5.85
C LEU A 34 10.24 12.44 -7.10
N GLY A 35 9.59 12.19 -8.24
CA GLY A 35 9.85 12.90 -9.49
C GLY A 35 11.01 12.35 -10.33
N ILE A 36 11.63 11.26 -9.95
CA ILE A 36 12.61 10.58 -10.79
C ILE A 36 11.90 10.06 -12.04
N CYS A 37 12.34 10.54 -13.21
CA CYS A 37 11.83 10.14 -14.51
C CYS A 37 13.00 9.70 -15.40
N SER A 38 13.48 8.49 -15.19
CA SER A 38 14.52 7.88 -16.03
C SER A 38 13.92 7.01 -17.12
N LYS A 39 14.67 6.76 -18.20
CA LYS A 39 14.27 5.84 -19.26
C LYS A 39 13.95 4.44 -18.69
N ALA A 40 14.78 3.94 -17.78
CA ALA A 40 14.56 2.65 -17.12
C ALA A 40 13.26 2.61 -16.31
N ALA A 41 12.92 3.70 -15.58
CA ALA A 41 11.65 3.79 -14.86
C ALA A 41 10.45 3.78 -15.80
N LEU A 42 10.52 4.47 -16.94
CA LEU A 42 9.45 4.48 -17.94
C LEU A 42 9.29 3.12 -18.62
N GLU A 43 10.38 2.46 -18.99
CA GLU A 43 10.35 1.12 -19.57
C GLU A 43 9.77 0.09 -18.58
N HIS A 44 10.14 0.18 -17.32
CA HIS A 44 9.58 -0.69 -16.28
C HIS A 44 8.08 -0.45 -16.07
N LEU A 45 7.64 0.79 -16.00
CA LEU A 45 6.22 1.12 -15.92
C LEU A 45 5.44 0.63 -17.14
N THR A 46 6.00 0.79 -18.35
CA THR A 46 5.39 0.26 -19.57
C THR A 46 5.21 -1.25 -19.47
N TRP A 47 6.23 -1.97 -19.00
CA TRP A 47 6.13 -3.42 -18.80
C TRP A 47 5.05 -3.78 -17.75
N LEU A 48 4.98 -3.06 -16.64
CA LEU A 48 3.95 -3.28 -15.61
C LEU A 48 2.55 -3.11 -16.20
N HIS A 49 2.33 -2.06 -17.01
CA HIS A 49 1.00 -1.77 -17.57
C HIS A 49 0.64 -2.60 -18.79
N ASP A 50 1.58 -2.87 -19.70
CA ASP A 50 1.31 -3.53 -20.96
C ASP A 50 1.48 -5.06 -20.88
N SER A 51 2.05 -5.58 -19.81
CA SER A 51 2.35 -7.00 -19.69
C SER A 51 1.86 -7.62 -18.38
N LEU A 52 2.36 -7.16 -17.23
CA LEU A 52 1.97 -7.73 -15.94
C LEU A 52 0.51 -7.41 -15.58
N GLY A 53 0.08 -6.16 -15.73
CA GLY A 53 -1.27 -5.74 -15.38
C GLY A 53 -2.36 -6.53 -16.08
N PRO A 54 -2.35 -6.69 -17.42
CA PRO A 54 -3.32 -7.53 -18.11
C PRO A 54 -3.29 -9.01 -17.68
N ALA A 55 -2.12 -9.55 -17.33
CA ALA A 55 -2.02 -10.91 -16.81
C ALA A 55 -2.64 -11.03 -15.40
N LEU A 56 -2.44 -10.03 -14.55
CA LEU A 56 -3.07 -9.99 -13.23
C LEU A 56 -4.58 -9.82 -13.33
N ASP A 57 -5.07 -8.98 -14.22
CA ASP A 57 -6.50 -8.77 -14.46
C ASP A 57 -7.20 -10.10 -14.76
N GLN A 58 -6.65 -10.90 -15.68
CA GLN A 58 -7.20 -12.21 -16.03
C GLN A 58 -7.19 -13.22 -14.88
N VAL A 59 -6.22 -13.17 -13.98
CA VAL A 59 -6.11 -14.14 -12.88
C VAL A 59 -6.85 -13.71 -11.62
N CYS A 60 -7.25 -12.45 -11.54
CA CYS A 60 -8.00 -11.88 -10.43
C CYS A 60 -9.51 -11.69 -10.74
N ASP A 61 -9.97 -12.13 -11.91
CA ASP A 61 -11.35 -11.93 -12.40
C ASP A 61 -12.43 -12.43 -11.40
N ASP A 62 -12.15 -13.55 -10.72
CA ASP A 62 -13.03 -14.10 -9.66
C ASP A 62 -12.96 -13.36 -8.31
N GLY A 63 -12.12 -12.32 -8.23
CA GLY A 63 -11.81 -11.64 -6.97
C GLY A 63 -10.84 -12.41 -6.05
N ILE A 64 -10.27 -11.71 -5.09
CA ILE A 64 -9.40 -12.25 -4.04
C ILE A 64 -9.73 -11.54 -2.73
N THR A 65 -10.08 -12.30 -1.70
CA THR A 65 -10.34 -11.76 -0.35
C THR A 65 -9.01 -11.30 0.27
N LEU A 66 -8.82 -9.99 0.35
CA LEU A 66 -7.58 -9.40 0.82
C LEU A 66 -7.47 -9.36 2.34
N LEU A 67 -8.61 -9.30 3.04
CA LEU A 67 -8.64 -9.27 4.51
C LEU A 67 -8.07 -10.57 5.10
N ASP A 68 -8.38 -11.72 4.48
CA ASP A 68 -7.83 -13.01 4.90
C ASP A 68 -6.31 -13.04 4.76
N ILE A 69 -5.79 -12.52 3.62
CA ILE A 69 -4.34 -12.42 3.40
C ILE A 69 -3.69 -11.54 4.46
N ALA A 70 -4.30 -10.41 4.80
CA ALA A 70 -3.74 -9.51 5.80
C ALA A 70 -3.78 -10.11 7.22
N ALA A 71 -4.86 -10.80 7.57
CA ALA A 71 -4.99 -11.49 8.86
C ALA A 71 -3.94 -12.60 9.01
N ASP A 72 -3.79 -13.46 7.99
CA ASP A 72 -2.79 -14.50 7.97
C ASP A 72 -1.36 -13.93 7.97
N SER A 73 -1.13 -12.82 7.25
CA SER A 73 0.15 -12.12 7.23
C SER A 73 0.54 -11.60 8.60
N LEU A 74 -0.42 -11.00 9.32
CA LEU A 74 -0.21 -10.52 10.69
C LEU A 74 0.12 -11.68 11.63
N PHE A 75 -0.60 -12.79 11.51
CA PHE A 75 -0.36 -14.00 12.30
C PHE A 75 1.04 -14.58 12.07
N GLU A 76 1.54 -14.52 10.83
CA GLU A 76 2.89 -14.96 10.47
C GLU A 76 3.99 -13.91 10.70
N GLY A 77 3.65 -12.74 11.25
CA GLY A 77 4.60 -11.73 11.72
C GLY A 77 4.89 -10.57 10.77
N ASP A 78 4.10 -10.37 9.71
CA ASP A 78 4.08 -9.11 8.99
C ASP A 78 3.29 -8.06 9.80
N ASP A 79 3.65 -6.78 9.69
CA ASP A 79 2.81 -5.68 10.17
C ASP A 79 1.89 -5.13 9.08
N CYS A 80 2.04 -5.63 7.86
CA CYS A 80 1.30 -5.23 6.65
C CYS A 80 1.49 -3.76 6.23
N HIS A 81 2.50 -3.06 6.75
CA HIS A 81 2.92 -1.73 6.31
C HIS A 81 4.44 -1.67 6.06
N GLY A 82 5.25 -1.72 7.11
CA GLY A 82 6.71 -1.74 6.98
C GLY A 82 7.26 -3.09 6.53
N ARG A 83 6.46 -4.15 6.68
CA ARG A 83 6.82 -5.52 6.32
C ARG A 83 5.61 -6.24 5.71
N THR A 84 5.75 -6.69 4.44
CA THR A 84 4.69 -7.37 3.69
C THR A 84 5.15 -8.59 2.86
N PRO A 85 6.30 -9.25 3.15
CA PRO A 85 6.73 -10.40 2.37
C PRO A 85 5.79 -11.61 2.51
N VAL A 86 5.20 -11.82 3.69
CA VAL A 86 4.20 -12.89 3.89
C VAL A 86 2.96 -12.59 3.09
N GLY A 87 2.44 -11.37 3.16
CA GLY A 87 1.28 -10.96 2.35
C GLY A 87 1.51 -11.13 0.85
N THR A 88 2.72 -10.78 0.36
CA THR A 88 3.10 -11.01 -1.04
C THR A 88 3.12 -12.49 -1.39
N ARG A 89 3.68 -13.34 -0.52
CA ARG A 89 3.71 -14.80 -0.72
C ARG A 89 2.30 -15.39 -0.76
N LEU A 90 1.46 -15.04 0.22
CA LEU A 90 0.08 -15.54 0.30
C LEU A 90 -0.77 -15.10 -0.89
N LEU A 91 -0.62 -13.85 -1.34
CA LEU A 91 -1.24 -13.39 -2.58
C LEU A 91 -0.79 -14.22 -3.77
N LEU A 92 0.52 -14.43 -3.91
CA LEU A 92 1.09 -15.19 -5.01
C LEU A 92 0.60 -16.65 -5.00
N GLU A 93 0.47 -17.29 -3.84
CA GLU A 93 -0.09 -18.64 -3.71
C GLU A 93 -1.51 -18.72 -4.26
N LYS A 94 -2.36 -17.71 -4.01
CA LYS A 94 -3.73 -17.68 -4.53
C LYS A 94 -3.81 -17.55 -6.06
N ILE A 95 -2.86 -16.83 -6.68
CA ILE A 95 -2.90 -16.56 -8.13
C ILE A 95 -1.95 -17.45 -8.94
N ARG A 96 -1.00 -18.15 -8.29
CA ARG A 96 0.10 -18.89 -8.94
C ARG A 96 -0.38 -19.83 -10.06
N THR A 97 -1.33 -20.69 -9.77
CA THR A 97 -1.80 -21.70 -10.74
C THR A 97 -2.37 -21.05 -12.00
N ARG A 98 -3.12 -19.95 -11.84
CA ARG A 98 -3.69 -19.20 -12.97
C ARG A 98 -2.64 -18.37 -13.69
N LEU A 99 -1.67 -17.86 -12.96
CA LEU A 99 -0.58 -17.07 -13.55
C LEU A 99 0.41 -17.95 -14.33
N GLN A 100 0.64 -19.20 -13.91
CA GLN A 100 1.55 -20.14 -14.55
C GLN A 100 1.16 -20.51 -16.00
N VAL A 101 -0.12 -20.40 -16.36
CA VAL A 101 -0.59 -20.68 -17.71
C VAL A 101 -0.54 -19.46 -18.64
N GLN A 102 -0.18 -18.29 -18.12
CA GLN A 102 -0.09 -17.07 -18.91
C GLN A 102 1.20 -17.03 -19.74
N PRO A 103 1.16 -16.40 -20.93
CA PRO A 103 2.39 -16.09 -21.65
C PRO A 103 3.35 -15.29 -20.75
N LYS A 104 4.63 -15.67 -20.75
CA LYS A 104 5.68 -15.04 -19.90
C LYS A 104 5.50 -15.25 -18.38
N ALA A 105 4.79 -16.28 -17.96
CA ALA A 105 4.50 -16.60 -16.57
C ALA A 105 5.75 -16.57 -15.68
N GLU A 106 6.85 -17.16 -16.11
CA GLU A 106 8.13 -17.18 -15.38
C GLU A 106 8.58 -15.77 -14.96
N LYS A 107 8.51 -14.82 -15.89
CA LYS A 107 8.88 -13.43 -15.61
C LYS A 107 7.95 -12.76 -14.60
N TYR A 108 6.65 -13.05 -14.67
CA TYR A 108 5.67 -12.48 -13.73
C TYR A 108 5.85 -13.07 -12.33
N LEU A 109 6.00 -14.37 -12.24
CA LEU A 109 6.21 -15.07 -10.97
C LEU A 109 7.51 -14.60 -10.31
N SER A 110 8.63 -14.61 -11.03
CA SER A 110 9.92 -14.13 -10.52
C SER A 110 9.83 -12.68 -10.04
N PHE A 111 9.19 -11.80 -10.81
CA PHE A 111 9.04 -10.39 -10.39
C PHE A 111 8.28 -10.24 -9.07
N ILE A 112 7.18 -10.98 -8.87
CA ILE A 112 6.40 -10.90 -7.64
C ILE A 112 7.17 -11.56 -6.49
N GLU A 113 7.80 -12.70 -6.70
CA GLU A 113 8.64 -13.40 -5.71
C GLU A 113 9.79 -12.53 -5.21
N ASP A 114 10.44 -11.80 -6.12
CA ASP A 114 11.54 -10.89 -5.82
C ASP A 114 11.09 -9.53 -5.25
N SER A 115 9.78 -9.32 -5.10
CA SER A 115 9.18 -8.04 -4.68
C SER A 115 8.45 -8.17 -3.33
N PRO A 116 9.14 -8.22 -2.19
CA PRO A 116 8.54 -8.47 -0.89
C PRO A 116 7.49 -7.42 -0.48
N SER A 117 7.51 -6.24 -1.09
CA SER A 117 6.53 -5.18 -0.86
C SER A 117 5.41 -5.11 -1.91
N PHE A 118 5.26 -6.14 -2.78
CA PHE A 118 4.25 -6.11 -3.84
C PHE A 118 2.83 -6.01 -3.28
N PHE A 119 2.55 -6.70 -2.19
CA PHE A 119 1.23 -6.66 -1.52
C PHE A 119 0.88 -5.29 -0.93
N LEU A 120 1.86 -4.46 -0.56
CA LEU A 120 1.62 -3.21 0.15
C LEU A 120 0.64 -2.27 -0.57
N ASN A 121 0.84 -2.03 -1.87
CA ASN A 121 -0.04 -1.12 -2.62
C ASN A 121 -1.48 -1.62 -2.69
N ILE A 122 -1.66 -2.93 -2.83
CA ILE A 122 -2.98 -3.59 -2.84
C ILE A 122 -3.62 -3.42 -1.46
N TRP A 123 -2.85 -3.67 -0.39
CA TRP A 123 -3.35 -3.56 0.98
C TRP A 123 -3.66 -2.12 1.40
N MET A 124 -2.89 -1.14 0.94
CA MET A 124 -3.21 0.29 1.14
C MET A 124 -4.57 0.63 0.54
N ALA A 125 -4.84 0.17 -0.68
CA ALA A 125 -6.15 0.36 -1.31
C ALA A 125 -7.26 -0.38 -0.56
N ALA A 126 -7.02 -1.62 -0.11
CA ALA A 126 -7.98 -2.38 0.70
C ALA A 126 -8.28 -1.67 2.03
N SER A 127 -7.25 -1.20 2.74
CA SER A 127 -7.41 -0.41 3.96
C SER A 127 -8.27 0.83 3.73
N LYS A 128 -8.06 1.51 2.59
CA LYS A 128 -8.87 2.64 2.18
C LYS A 128 -10.32 2.26 1.91
N ALA A 129 -10.59 1.16 1.21
CA ALA A 129 -11.95 0.67 0.95
C ALA A 129 -12.68 0.37 2.26
N ILE A 130 -12.05 -0.37 3.17
CA ILE A 130 -12.61 -0.73 4.48
C ILE A 130 -13.00 0.54 5.27
N LEU A 131 -12.10 1.51 5.35
CA LEU A 131 -12.37 2.77 6.06
C LEU A 131 -13.46 3.62 5.38
N LEU A 132 -13.54 3.58 4.05
CA LEU A 132 -14.60 4.26 3.29
C LEU A 132 -15.99 3.69 3.59
N GLY A 133 -16.11 2.45 4.01
CA GLY A 133 -17.38 1.86 4.47
C GLY A 133 -18.02 2.63 5.63
N ALA A 134 -17.22 3.35 6.44
CA ALA A 134 -17.73 4.21 7.50
C ALA A 134 -18.15 5.62 7.02
N ARG A 135 -17.95 5.96 5.75
CA ARG A 135 -18.22 7.29 5.20
C ARG A 135 -19.68 7.69 5.35
N GLY A 136 -19.92 8.86 5.91
CA GLY A 136 -21.28 9.40 6.11
C GLY A 136 -21.93 8.94 7.42
N THR A 137 -21.23 8.20 8.29
CA THR A 137 -21.72 7.86 9.63
C THR A 137 -21.85 9.15 10.45
N PRO A 138 -23.06 9.55 10.86
CA PRO A 138 -23.27 10.81 11.59
C PRO A 138 -22.43 10.88 12.87
N GLU A 139 -21.90 12.07 13.17
CA GLU A 139 -21.13 12.36 14.39
C GLU A 139 -19.86 11.51 14.59
N SER A 140 -19.43 10.76 13.55
CA SER A 140 -18.24 9.92 13.62
C SER A 140 -16.97 10.74 13.36
N SER A 141 -16.01 10.65 14.28
CA SER A 141 -14.65 11.21 14.13
C SER A 141 -13.64 10.20 13.59
N LEU A 142 -14.09 9.00 13.16
CA LEU A 142 -13.21 8.01 12.56
C LEU A 142 -12.51 8.60 11.33
N ILE A 143 -11.18 8.53 11.31
CA ILE A 143 -10.39 8.96 10.15
C ILE A 143 -10.55 7.90 9.05
N ILE A 144 -11.00 8.34 7.88
CA ILE A 144 -11.22 7.47 6.71
C ILE A 144 -10.26 7.75 5.55
N THR A 145 -9.47 8.79 5.68
CA THR A 145 -8.45 9.16 4.69
C THR A 145 -7.33 9.91 5.38
N ALA A 146 -6.09 9.61 5.03
CA ALA A 146 -4.93 10.43 5.39
C ALA A 146 -3.92 10.43 4.23
N ALA A 147 -3.30 11.58 4.00
CA ALA A 147 -2.23 11.73 3.03
C ALA A 147 -1.37 12.95 3.35
N ALA A 148 -0.14 12.96 2.85
CA ALA A 148 0.77 14.08 2.93
C ALA A 148 1.52 14.25 1.61
N ASN A 149 1.78 15.50 1.21
CA ASN A 149 2.39 15.85 -0.09
C ASN A 149 3.75 16.55 0.05
N GLY A 150 4.33 16.55 1.25
CA GLY A 150 5.60 17.22 1.55
C GLY A 150 5.46 18.69 1.97
N ARG A 151 4.27 19.27 1.81
CA ARG A 151 3.94 20.65 2.21
C ARG A 151 2.79 20.68 3.21
N GLU A 152 1.78 19.87 2.95
CA GLU A 152 0.59 19.73 3.79
C GLU A 152 0.33 18.26 4.07
N THR A 153 -0.17 17.99 5.25
CA THR A 153 -0.83 16.73 5.62
C THR A 153 -2.32 16.98 5.76
N GLY A 154 -3.13 16.00 5.40
CA GLY A 154 -4.57 16.12 5.44
C GLY A 154 -5.26 14.82 5.83
N ILE A 155 -6.41 14.97 6.49
CA ILE A 155 -7.28 13.87 6.86
C ILE A 155 -8.73 14.17 6.44
N GLN A 156 -9.52 13.11 6.28
CA GLN A 156 -10.98 13.18 6.24
C GLN A 156 -11.56 12.30 7.35
N VAL A 157 -12.67 12.74 7.94
CA VAL A 157 -13.40 11.96 8.94
C VAL A 157 -14.73 11.47 8.39
N ALA A 158 -15.20 10.35 8.91
CA ALA A 158 -16.40 9.66 8.42
C ALA A 158 -17.66 10.53 8.51
N GLY A 159 -17.84 11.30 9.58
CA GLY A 159 -19.02 12.13 9.81
C GLY A 159 -19.12 13.39 8.95
N LEU A 160 -18.03 13.78 8.26
CA LEU A 160 -17.97 14.96 7.40
C LEU A 160 -17.40 14.59 6.02
N PRO A 161 -18.15 13.81 5.21
CA PRO A 161 -17.66 13.27 3.96
C PRO A 161 -17.30 14.40 2.96
N GLY A 162 -16.10 14.26 2.37
CA GLY A 162 -15.59 15.23 1.38
C GLY A 162 -14.89 16.45 1.97
N GLN A 163 -14.98 16.69 3.28
CA GLN A 163 -14.24 17.76 3.94
C GLN A 163 -12.82 17.31 4.29
N TRP A 164 -11.81 18.05 3.83
CA TRP A 164 -10.43 17.89 4.23
C TRP A 164 -10.09 18.82 5.40
N PHE A 165 -9.39 18.26 6.38
CA PHE A 165 -8.73 19.01 7.45
C PHE A 165 -7.23 18.94 7.17
N THR A 166 -6.60 20.09 6.95
CA THR A 166 -5.20 20.16 6.57
C THR A 166 -4.36 20.94 7.55
N ALA A 167 -3.09 20.58 7.63
CA ALA A 167 -2.06 21.29 8.39
C ALA A 167 -0.73 21.24 7.62
N PRO A 168 0.25 22.14 7.91
CA PRO A 168 1.58 22.01 7.36
C PRO A 168 2.19 20.63 7.65
N ALA A 169 2.79 20.00 6.64
CA ALA A 169 3.47 18.72 6.82
C ALA A 169 4.77 18.92 7.61
N SER A 170 4.79 18.46 8.85
CA SER A 170 6.01 18.44 9.64
C SER A 170 6.97 17.37 9.13
N PRO A 171 8.29 17.62 9.18
CA PRO A 171 9.26 16.55 8.99
C PRO A 171 9.04 15.42 9.99
N PRO A 172 9.13 14.16 9.58
CA PRO A 172 9.04 13.04 10.51
C PRO A 172 10.21 13.09 11.52
N HIS A 173 9.91 12.75 12.78
CA HIS A 173 10.93 12.60 13.80
C HIS A 173 11.46 11.16 13.75
N GLY A 174 12.78 11.00 13.75
CA GLY A 174 13.40 9.68 13.73
C GLY A 174 14.89 9.75 13.41
N ALA A 175 15.52 8.58 13.38
CA ALA A 175 16.88 8.43 12.88
C ALA A 175 16.88 8.36 11.36
N PHE A 176 17.92 8.90 10.76
CA PHE A 176 18.18 8.74 9.33
C PHE A 176 19.23 7.63 9.14
N ASP A 177 19.09 6.87 8.06
CA ASP A 177 20.09 5.86 7.65
C ASP A 177 21.40 6.49 7.17
N VAL A 178 21.40 7.80 6.98
CA VAL A 178 22.55 8.60 6.53
C VAL A 178 22.79 9.76 7.49
N ASP A 179 24.04 10.16 7.63
CA ASP A 179 24.40 11.31 8.46
C ASP A 179 24.00 12.63 7.79
N LEU A 180 22.72 12.92 7.90
CA LEU A 180 22.14 14.18 7.42
C LEU A 180 21.56 14.98 8.59
N PRO A 181 21.76 16.31 8.61
CA PRO A 181 21.17 17.13 9.64
C PRO A 181 19.63 17.15 9.52
N GLN A 182 18.94 17.13 10.65
CA GLN A 182 17.47 17.16 10.73
C GLN A 182 16.87 18.34 9.96
N SER A 183 17.61 19.46 9.85
CA SER A 183 17.18 20.64 9.07
C SER A 183 17.01 20.38 7.57
N ARG A 184 17.52 19.28 7.05
CA ARG A 184 17.33 18.84 5.65
C ARG A 184 16.17 17.88 5.47
N ALA A 185 15.49 17.46 6.55
CA ALA A 185 14.32 16.62 6.45
C ALA A 185 13.19 17.37 5.74
N LEU A 186 12.59 16.72 4.77
CA LEU A 186 11.38 17.21 4.09
C LEU A 186 10.17 16.96 4.95
N GLY A 187 9.10 17.73 4.73
CA GLY A 187 7.79 17.44 5.30
C GLY A 187 7.30 16.04 4.91
N ALA A 188 6.46 15.43 5.72
CA ALA A 188 5.91 14.11 5.47
C ALA A 188 5.29 14.00 4.07
N ILE A 189 5.57 12.89 3.38
CA ILE A 189 5.04 12.55 2.06
C ILE A 189 4.52 11.11 2.11
N GLY A 190 3.34 10.89 1.55
CA GLY A 190 2.78 9.56 1.36
C GLY A 190 1.34 9.46 1.82
N ASP A 191 0.76 8.32 1.55
CA ASP A 191 -0.63 7.94 1.87
C ASP A 191 -0.71 6.61 2.62
N SER A 192 0.42 5.96 2.86
CA SER A 192 0.50 4.64 3.50
C SER A 192 0.05 4.63 4.96
N ALA A 193 -0.01 5.78 5.64
CA ALA A 193 -0.59 5.92 6.98
C ALA A 193 -2.05 5.41 7.08
N ILE A 194 -2.73 5.21 5.94
CA ILE A 194 -4.07 4.62 5.90
C ILE A 194 -4.07 3.19 6.47
N VAL A 195 -2.97 2.47 6.35
CA VAL A 195 -2.79 1.12 6.91
C VAL A 195 -2.73 1.19 8.44
N ASP A 196 -2.00 2.16 8.98
CA ASP A 196 -1.90 2.38 10.44
C ASP A 196 -3.24 2.82 11.04
N ILE A 197 -3.99 3.66 10.32
CA ILE A 197 -5.34 4.10 10.73
C ILE A 197 -6.30 2.90 10.82
N LEU A 198 -6.16 1.91 9.95
CA LEU A 198 -6.95 0.67 10.03
C LEU A 198 -6.52 -0.24 11.20
N GLY A 199 -5.39 0.03 11.85
CA GLY A 199 -4.90 -0.73 12.99
C GLY A 199 -3.78 -1.74 12.67
N PHE A 200 -3.24 -1.71 11.45
CA PHE A 200 -2.06 -2.47 11.03
C PHE A 200 -0.78 -1.61 11.16
N GLY A 201 0.30 -2.02 10.55
CA GLY A 201 1.53 -1.25 10.54
C GLY A 201 2.08 -1.00 11.95
N ALA A 202 2.39 0.25 12.27
CA ALA A 202 2.91 0.64 13.57
C ALA A 202 1.96 0.29 14.73
N MET A 203 0.65 0.30 14.48
CA MET A 203 -0.36 -0.07 15.49
C MET A 203 -0.34 -1.57 15.81
N ALA A 204 0.07 -2.40 14.86
CA ALA A 204 0.16 -3.85 14.99
C ALA A 204 1.58 -4.36 15.28
N ILE A 205 2.54 -3.49 15.55
CA ILE A 205 3.96 -3.86 15.67
C ILE A 205 4.23 -4.90 16.77
N SER A 206 3.38 -4.95 17.81
CA SER A 206 3.45 -5.96 18.86
C SER A 206 3.21 -7.39 18.37
N PHE A 207 2.57 -7.55 17.22
CA PHE A 207 2.33 -8.84 16.57
C PHE A 207 3.44 -9.21 15.58
N SER A 208 4.30 -8.26 15.19
CA SER A 208 5.41 -8.49 14.27
C SER A 208 6.76 -8.57 14.99
N SER A 209 7.15 -9.76 15.42
CA SER A 209 8.46 -9.97 16.06
C SER A 209 9.65 -9.50 15.19
N PRO A 210 9.66 -9.66 13.84
CA PRO A 210 10.73 -9.09 13.02
C PRO A 210 10.79 -7.57 13.08
N GLN A 211 9.64 -6.89 13.02
CA GLN A 211 9.58 -5.43 13.10
C GLN A 211 9.95 -4.91 14.49
N GLN A 212 9.53 -5.61 15.55
CA GLN A 212 9.96 -5.28 16.91
C GLN A 212 11.48 -5.32 17.06
N LYS A 213 12.15 -6.32 16.47
CA LYS A 213 13.62 -6.42 16.49
C LYS A 213 14.28 -5.28 15.72
N ASN A 214 13.71 -4.89 14.58
CA ASN A 214 14.28 -3.87 13.71
C ASN A 214 14.02 -2.45 14.23
N LEU A 215 12.82 -2.19 14.73
CA LEU A 215 12.34 -0.85 15.06
C LEU A 215 12.14 -0.61 16.57
N GLY A 216 12.25 -1.65 17.40
CA GLY A 216 11.93 -1.58 18.83
C GLY A 216 12.73 -0.55 19.62
N HIS A 217 13.93 -0.19 19.14
CA HIS A 217 14.76 0.84 19.76
C HIS A 217 14.29 2.28 19.44
N PHE A 218 13.41 2.45 18.46
CA PHE A 218 12.77 3.73 18.13
C PHE A 218 11.38 3.91 18.74
N LEU A 219 10.78 2.82 19.25
CA LEU A 219 9.44 2.86 19.82
C LEU A 219 9.45 3.40 21.25
N PRO A 220 8.45 4.19 21.65
CA PRO A 220 8.27 4.56 23.04
C PRO A 220 8.10 3.30 23.90
N ARG A 221 8.70 3.33 25.09
CA ARG A 221 8.54 2.25 26.09
C ARG A 221 7.24 2.41 26.84
#